data_be42c6f48c10213a2d2f0c76ada82c4d
#
_entry.id   be42c6f48c10213a2d2f0c76ada82c4d
#
_cell.length_a   1.000
_cell.length_b   1.000
_cell.length_c   1.000
_cell.angle_alpha   90.00
_cell.angle_beta   90.00
_cell.angle_gamma   90.00
#
_symmetry.space_group_name_H-M   'P 1'
#
loop_
_entity.id
_entity.type
_entity.pdbx_description
1 polymer ?
#
loop_
_entity_poly.entity_id
_entity_poly.type
_entity_poly.pdbx_seq_one_letter_code
_entity_poly.pdbx_strand_id
1 'polypeptide(L)'
;MNYLVLLRHGESQWNLENRFTGWVDVDVSAKGEQEAKEAGELLKEKKFTFDFLYTSVLKRAIHTAELASETAGFSAIPTERDMALNERHYGALQGLNKAETAKIYGDAQVHIWRRSYDVPPPSDVTELNPDGFTESLKDTAARTIPYYQQKIEHLVKEGKNVWIVAHGNSLRSLVMYLDNLTKEQVLELNIPTGNPLVYEFENGKIISKYYLKK
;
A
#
# COMPACT_ATOMS: atom_id res chain seq x y z
N MET A 1 -17.06 -18.99 -2.87
CA MET A 1 -16.42 -17.76 -3.44
C MET A 1 -16.07 -16.85 -2.30
N ASN A 2 -14.85 -16.34 -2.27
CA ASN A 2 -14.33 -15.42 -1.26
C ASN A 2 -13.47 -14.36 -1.94
N TYR A 3 -12.95 -13.38 -1.18
CA TYR A 3 -12.19 -12.27 -1.77
C TYR A 3 -11.03 -11.82 -0.90
N LEU A 4 -10.04 -11.25 -1.58
CA LEU A 4 -8.97 -10.43 -1.02
C LEU A 4 -9.19 -8.99 -1.49
N VAL A 5 -9.30 -8.04 -0.57
CA VAL A 5 -9.41 -6.63 -0.88
C VAL A 5 -8.13 -5.91 -0.49
N LEU A 6 -7.55 -5.18 -1.43
CA LEU A 6 -6.39 -4.31 -1.20
C LEU A 6 -6.86 -2.86 -1.19
N LEU A 7 -6.47 -2.09 -0.18
CA LEU A 7 -6.78 -0.68 -0.07
C LEU A 7 -5.50 0.11 0.24
N ARG A 8 -5.13 1.02 -0.66
CA ARG A 8 -4.10 2.00 -0.35
C ARG A 8 -4.68 3.06 0.58
N HIS A 9 -3.92 3.44 1.62
CA HIS A 9 -4.29 4.52 2.52
C HIS A 9 -4.75 5.77 1.77
N GLY A 10 -5.60 6.59 2.38
CA GLY A 10 -6.03 7.87 1.87
C GLY A 10 -4.84 8.84 1.70
N GLU A 11 -5.04 9.93 0.98
CA GLU A 11 -4.01 10.97 0.79
C GLU A 11 -3.37 11.31 2.14
N SER A 12 -2.04 11.22 2.23
CA SER A 12 -1.30 11.63 3.41
C SER A 12 -0.97 13.11 3.38
N GLN A 13 -0.63 13.69 4.53
CA GLN A 13 -0.19 15.08 4.62
C GLN A 13 0.99 15.35 3.66
N TRP A 14 1.94 14.43 3.56
CA TRP A 14 3.07 14.60 2.64
C TRP A 14 2.79 14.24 1.18
N ASN A 15 1.74 13.48 0.88
CA ASN A 15 1.22 13.42 -0.48
C ASN A 15 0.70 14.79 -0.93
N LEU A 16 -0.08 15.46 -0.07
CA LEU A 16 -0.59 16.82 -0.31
C LEU A 16 0.55 17.83 -0.52
N GLU A 17 1.61 17.73 0.26
CA GLU A 17 2.80 18.60 0.17
C GLU A 17 3.78 18.19 -0.94
N ASN A 18 3.49 17.14 -1.70
CA ASN A 18 4.37 16.59 -2.75
C ASN A 18 5.77 16.21 -2.24
N ARG A 19 5.83 15.55 -1.08
CA ARG A 19 7.08 15.08 -0.46
C ARG A 19 7.24 13.57 -0.59
N PHE A 20 8.49 13.12 -0.58
CA PHE A 20 8.85 11.71 -0.36
C PHE A 20 8.56 11.34 1.09
N THR A 21 7.73 10.32 1.33
CA THR A 21 7.30 9.94 2.68
C THR A 21 8.07 8.74 3.23
N GLY A 22 8.02 7.63 2.53
CA GLY A 22 8.65 6.38 2.99
C GLY A 22 8.14 5.94 4.35
N TRP A 23 9.03 5.76 5.32
CA TRP A 23 8.71 5.31 6.68
C TRP A 23 8.51 6.47 7.68
N VAL A 24 8.61 7.72 7.24
CA VAL A 24 8.22 8.84 8.11
C VAL A 24 6.73 8.72 8.40
N ASP A 25 6.38 8.77 9.68
CA ASP A 25 5.04 8.40 10.17
C ASP A 25 4.08 9.59 10.18
N VAL A 26 3.84 10.16 9.00
CA VAL A 26 2.82 11.20 8.79
C VAL A 26 1.45 10.58 8.61
N ASP A 27 0.43 11.25 9.07
CA ASP A 27 -0.96 10.81 9.00
C ASP A 27 -1.63 11.22 7.67
N VAL A 28 -2.87 10.81 7.48
CA VAL A 28 -3.71 11.22 6.36
C VAL A 28 -4.09 12.69 6.44
N SER A 29 -4.31 13.33 5.29
CA SER A 29 -4.90 14.65 5.19
C SER A 29 -6.43 14.58 5.40
N ALA A 30 -7.09 15.72 5.51
CA ALA A 30 -8.56 15.79 5.57
C ALA A 30 -9.22 15.11 4.35
N LYS A 31 -8.62 15.25 3.17
CA LYS A 31 -9.05 14.53 1.97
C LYS A 31 -8.83 13.03 2.10
N GLY A 32 -7.69 12.61 2.67
CA GLY A 32 -7.40 11.19 2.92
C GLY A 32 -8.38 10.54 3.91
N GLU A 33 -8.82 11.26 4.94
CA GLU A 33 -9.89 10.80 5.82
C GLU A 33 -11.22 10.61 5.07
N GLN A 34 -11.56 11.55 4.20
CA GLN A 34 -12.76 11.44 3.36
C GLN A 34 -12.67 10.25 2.40
N GLU A 35 -11.52 10.03 1.76
CA GLU A 35 -11.27 8.86 0.91
C GLU A 35 -11.42 7.54 1.67
N ALA A 36 -10.96 7.49 2.93
CA ALA A 36 -11.10 6.32 3.79
C ALA A 36 -12.57 6.03 4.12
N LYS A 37 -13.35 7.07 4.47
CA LYS A 37 -14.78 6.95 4.73
C LYS A 37 -15.56 6.49 3.50
N GLU A 38 -15.29 7.08 2.34
CA GLU A 38 -15.90 6.66 1.07
C GLU A 38 -15.59 5.19 0.72
N ALA A 39 -14.36 4.74 0.99
CA ALA A 39 -14.02 3.32 0.82
C ALA A 39 -14.87 2.42 1.74
N GLY A 40 -15.07 2.84 2.99
CA GLY A 40 -15.93 2.14 3.94
C GLY A 40 -17.40 2.09 3.49
N GLU A 41 -17.93 3.20 2.98
CA GLU A 41 -19.29 3.26 2.41
C GLU A 41 -19.47 2.29 1.24
N LEU A 42 -18.51 2.26 0.31
CA LEU A 42 -18.52 1.32 -0.81
C LEU A 42 -18.49 -0.14 -0.37
N LEU A 43 -17.64 -0.47 0.59
CA LEU A 43 -17.56 -1.82 1.15
C LEU A 43 -18.89 -2.23 1.80
N LYS A 44 -19.52 -1.32 2.52
CA LYS A 44 -20.85 -1.53 3.13
C LYS A 44 -21.94 -1.71 2.08
N GLU A 45 -22.03 -0.81 1.11
CA GLU A 45 -23.02 -0.84 0.02
C GLU A 45 -22.94 -2.15 -0.75
N LYS A 46 -21.74 -2.61 -1.05
CA LYS A 46 -21.47 -3.87 -1.76
C LYS A 46 -21.53 -5.10 -0.84
N LYS A 47 -21.86 -4.92 0.46
CA LYS A 47 -22.04 -5.99 1.45
C LYS A 47 -20.79 -6.87 1.67
N PHE A 48 -19.60 -6.26 1.60
CA PHE A 48 -18.37 -6.97 1.96
C PHE A 48 -18.35 -7.30 3.45
N THR A 49 -17.74 -8.43 3.78
CA THR A 49 -17.46 -8.85 5.16
C THR A 49 -16.04 -9.41 5.20
N PHE A 50 -15.35 -9.26 6.32
CA PHE A 50 -13.96 -9.70 6.45
C PHE A 50 -13.76 -10.56 7.69
N ASP A 51 -13.00 -11.65 7.51
CA ASP A 51 -12.54 -12.50 8.59
C ASP A 51 -11.26 -11.94 9.24
N PHE A 52 -10.40 -11.29 8.45
CA PHE A 52 -9.12 -10.75 8.89
C PHE A 52 -8.80 -9.41 8.19
N LEU A 53 -8.12 -8.54 8.93
CA LEU A 53 -7.55 -7.28 8.45
C LEU A 53 -6.04 -7.27 8.73
N TYR A 54 -5.26 -6.96 7.71
CA TYR A 54 -3.82 -6.77 7.79
C TYR A 54 -3.45 -5.33 7.40
N THR A 55 -2.57 -4.71 8.15
CA THR A 55 -2.09 -3.35 7.85
C THR A 55 -0.63 -3.17 8.28
N SER A 56 -0.02 -2.08 7.87
CA SER A 56 1.33 -1.72 8.30
C SER A 56 1.35 -1.14 9.71
N VAL A 57 2.53 -0.77 10.17
CA VAL A 57 2.71 -0.07 11.46
C VAL A 57 2.66 1.46 11.32
N LEU A 58 2.44 1.99 10.10
CA LEU A 58 2.40 3.42 9.83
C LEU A 58 0.98 3.99 9.99
N LYS A 59 0.88 5.14 10.67
CA LYS A 59 -0.40 5.78 11.06
C LYS A 59 -1.36 5.94 9.90
N ARG A 60 -0.91 6.42 8.75
CA ARG A 60 -1.78 6.68 7.59
C ARG A 60 -2.53 5.44 7.10
N ALA A 61 -1.92 4.25 7.19
CA ALA A 61 -2.59 3.00 6.84
C ALA A 61 -3.53 2.52 7.96
N ILE A 62 -3.07 2.59 9.21
CA ILE A 62 -3.87 2.24 10.39
C ILE A 62 -5.13 3.12 10.46
N HIS A 63 -4.97 4.44 10.37
CA HIS A 63 -6.06 5.40 10.45
C HIS A 63 -7.06 5.22 9.29
N THR A 64 -6.56 4.97 8.08
CA THR A 64 -7.44 4.61 6.93
C THR A 64 -8.26 3.36 7.21
N ALA A 65 -7.65 2.31 7.74
CA ALA A 65 -8.35 1.07 8.09
C ALA A 65 -9.41 1.29 9.17
N GLU A 66 -9.10 2.07 10.19
CA GLU A 66 -10.01 2.40 11.29
C GLU A 66 -11.23 3.19 10.79
N LEU A 67 -11.01 4.29 10.05
CA LEU A 67 -12.09 5.11 9.50
C LEU A 67 -12.98 4.34 8.52
N ALA A 68 -12.39 3.54 7.64
CA ALA A 68 -13.15 2.73 6.70
C ALA A 68 -13.96 1.63 7.42
N SER A 69 -13.39 0.98 8.43
CA SER A 69 -14.08 -0.02 9.25
C SER A 69 -15.26 0.59 10.02
N GLU A 70 -15.06 1.73 10.65
CA GLU A 70 -16.10 2.46 11.38
C GLU A 70 -17.25 2.85 10.46
N THR A 71 -16.93 3.45 9.31
CA THR A 71 -17.94 3.89 8.33
C THR A 71 -18.70 2.71 7.72
N ALA A 72 -18.01 1.60 7.46
CA ALA A 72 -18.65 0.37 6.99
C ALA A 72 -19.53 -0.29 8.05
N GLY A 73 -19.36 0.06 9.32
CA GLY A 73 -20.05 -0.57 10.44
C GLY A 73 -19.56 -1.99 10.70
N PHE A 74 -18.30 -2.28 10.39
CA PHE A 74 -17.71 -3.58 10.70
C PHE A 74 -17.51 -3.70 12.21
N SER A 75 -18.00 -4.81 12.77
CA SER A 75 -17.61 -5.23 14.12
C SER A 75 -16.10 -5.50 14.14
N ALA A 76 -15.49 -5.56 15.34
CA ALA A 76 -14.06 -5.77 15.49
C ALA A 76 -13.54 -6.93 14.62
N ILE A 77 -12.84 -6.58 13.55
CA ILE A 77 -12.17 -7.56 12.67
C ILE A 77 -10.83 -7.92 13.32
N PRO A 78 -10.50 -9.21 13.47
CA PRO A 78 -9.14 -9.62 13.88
C PRO A 78 -8.09 -8.94 13.01
N THR A 79 -7.25 -8.09 13.63
CA THR A 79 -6.31 -7.21 12.92
C THR A 79 -4.88 -7.52 13.32
N GLU A 80 -4.00 -7.70 12.32
CA GLU A 80 -2.56 -7.81 12.50
C GLU A 80 -1.87 -6.61 11.85
N ARG A 81 -0.90 -6.01 12.56
CA ARG A 81 -0.05 -4.91 12.08
C ARG A 81 1.37 -5.41 11.95
N ASP A 82 1.97 -5.25 10.77
CA ASP A 82 3.33 -5.70 10.53
C ASP A 82 4.10 -4.73 9.63
N MET A 83 5.38 -4.49 9.97
CA MET A 83 6.26 -3.64 9.17
C MET A 83 6.54 -4.20 7.77
N ALA A 84 6.32 -5.49 7.53
CA ALA A 84 6.43 -6.09 6.22
C ALA A 84 5.45 -5.46 5.20
N LEU A 85 4.36 -4.83 5.68
CA LEU A 85 3.40 -4.10 4.85
C LEU A 85 3.68 -2.58 4.77
N ASN A 86 4.75 -2.09 5.38
CA ASN A 86 5.13 -0.67 5.29
C ASN A 86 5.38 -0.24 3.84
N GLU A 87 5.27 1.07 3.61
CA GLU A 87 5.73 1.70 2.36
C GLU A 87 7.20 1.40 2.11
N ARG A 88 7.62 1.48 0.86
CA ARG A 88 9.03 1.49 0.48
C ARG A 88 9.75 2.61 1.23
N HIS A 89 10.93 2.30 1.78
CA HIS A 89 11.78 3.28 2.40
C HIS A 89 12.49 4.13 1.35
N TYR A 90 12.28 5.44 1.38
CA TYR A 90 12.86 6.34 0.38
C TYR A 90 14.25 6.89 0.73
N GLY A 91 14.93 6.30 1.72
CA GLY A 91 16.30 6.64 2.08
C GLY A 91 16.49 8.14 2.39
N ALA A 92 17.56 8.71 1.83
CA ALA A 92 17.88 10.13 2.00
C ALA A 92 16.87 11.10 1.36
N LEU A 93 15.96 10.60 0.52
CA LEU A 93 14.93 11.45 -0.09
C LEU A 93 13.75 11.72 0.84
N GLN A 94 13.61 10.99 1.95
CA GLN A 94 12.51 11.19 2.90
C GLN A 94 12.44 12.65 3.38
N GLY A 95 11.26 13.26 3.27
CA GLY A 95 10.98 14.66 3.64
C GLY A 95 11.25 15.68 2.53
N LEU A 96 12.01 15.32 1.48
CA LEU A 96 12.28 16.23 0.38
C LEU A 96 11.05 16.42 -0.51
N ASN A 97 10.87 17.65 -1.01
CA ASN A 97 9.85 17.94 -2.02
C ASN A 97 10.27 17.33 -3.37
N LYS A 98 9.37 16.63 -4.02
CA LYS A 98 9.67 15.89 -5.27
C LYS A 98 10.06 16.81 -6.42
N ALA A 99 9.39 17.96 -6.56
CA ALA A 99 9.68 18.92 -7.63
C ALA A 99 11.02 19.63 -7.40
N GLU A 100 11.34 19.99 -6.16
CA GLU A 100 12.64 20.58 -5.82
C GLU A 100 13.78 19.57 -5.99
N THR A 101 13.58 18.34 -5.61
CA THR A 101 14.53 17.25 -5.83
C THR A 101 14.82 17.05 -7.34
N ALA A 102 13.77 17.12 -8.18
CA ALA A 102 13.90 17.04 -9.62
C ALA A 102 14.70 18.21 -10.22
N LYS A 103 14.60 19.42 -9.66
CA LYS A 103 15.42 20.56 -10.07
C LYS A 103 16.92 20.35 -9.78
N ILE A 104 17.24 19.62 -8.70
CA ILE A 104 18.64 19.36 -8.29
C ILE A 104 19.24 18.19 -9.06
N TYR A 105 18.54 17.07 -9.16
CA TYR A 105 19.05 15.80 -9.72
C TYR A 105 18.57 15.52 -11.14
N GLY A 106 17.63 16.29 -11.66
CA GLY A 106 16.97 16.08 -12.94
C GLY A 106 15.74 15.15 -12.85
N ASP A 107 14.76 15.40 -13.70
CA ASP A 107 13.50 14.60 -13.74
C ASP A 107 13.76 13.13 -14.02
N ALA A 108 14.70 12.81 -14.92
CA ALA A 108 15.04 11.45 -15.29
C ALA A 108 15.57 10.64 -14.09
N GLN A 109 16.46 11.23 -13.28
CA GLN A 109 17.01 10.58 -12.10
C GLN A 109 15.94 10.36 -11.02
N VAL A 110 15.10 11.36 -10.76
CA VAL A 110 13.99 11.24 -9.80
C VAL A 110 12.98 10.20 -10.29
N HIS A 111 12.71 10.15 -11.59
CA HIS A 111 11.85 9.12 -12.18
C HIS A 111 12.41 7.71 -11.92
N ILE A 112 13.70 7.50 -12.11
CA ILE A 112 14.38 6.23 -11.83
C ILE A 112 14.20 5.84 -10.36
N TRP A 113 14.50 6.72 -9.41
CA TRP A 113 14.32 6.44 -7.98
C TRP A 113 12.87 6.12 -7.59
N ARG A 114 11.90 6.72 -8.27
CA ARG A 114 10.47 6.51 -7.98
C ARG A 114 9.88 5.27 -8.63
N ARG A 115 10.38 4.88 -9.80
CA ARG A 115 9.69 3.93 -10.67
C ARG A 115 10.49 2.69 -11.03
N SER A 116 11.82 2.71 -10.99
CA SER A 116 12.61 1.51 -11.29
C SER A 116 12.32 0.39 -10.30
N TYR A 117 12.52 -0.84 -10.76
CA TYR A 117 12.29 -2.03 -9.94
C TYR A 117 13.41 -2.23 -8.91
N ASP A 118 14.69 -2.07 -9.31
CA ASP A 118 15.86 -2.50 -8.55
C ASP A 118 16.86 -1.38 -8.23
N VAL A 119 16.58 -0.12 -8.60
CA VAL A 119 17.42 1.02 -8.23
C VAL A 119 16.83 1.72 -7.00
N PRO A 120 17.48 1.62 -5.82
CA PRO A 120 17.02 2.30 -4.62
C PRO A 120 17.35 3.81 -4.68
N PRO A 121 16.60 4.64 -3.92
CA PRO A 121 17.02 6.00 -3.60
C PRO A 121 18.36 6.03 -2.86
N PRO A 122 19.04 7.20 -2.78
CA PRO A 122 20.28 7.35 -2.01
C PRO A 122 20.11 6.93 -0.54
N SER A 123 21.15 6.30 0.03
CA SER A 123 21.17 5.77 1.40
C SER A 123 21.90 6.70 2.39
N ASP A 124 22.23 7.94 2.00
CA ASP A 124 22.94 8.87 2.88
C ASP A 124 22.21 9.02 4.21
N VAL A 125 22.98 9.17 5.27
CA VAL A 125 22.47 9.45 6.62
C VAL A 125 21.94 10.88 6.66
N THR A 126 20.69 11.02 7.07
CA THR A 126 20.01 12.31 7.28
C THR A 126 19.23 12.26 8.58
N GLU A 127 18.67 13.39 9.01
CA GLU A 127 17.79 13.42 10.19
C GLU A 127 16.61 12.43 10.07
N LEU A 128 16.05 12.28 8.86
CA LEU A 128 14.93 11.36 8.59
C LEU A 128 15.35 9.98 8.07
N ASN A 129 16.66 9.74 7.96
CA ASN A 129 17.27 8.46 7.61
C ASN A 129 18.54 8.21 8.45
N PRO A 130 18.42 8.13 9.79
CA PRO A 130 19.59 8.05 10.67
C PRO A 130 20.42 6.78 10.50
N ASP A 131 19.81 5.70 10.01
CA ASP A 131 20.46 4.40 9.84
C ASP A 131 21.06 4.20 8.42
N GLY A 132 20.89 5.17 7.53
CA GLY A 132 21.35 5.03 6.14
C GLY A 132 20.64 3.91 5.38
N PHE A 133 19.40 3.61 5.74
CA PHE A 133 18.59 2.56 5.10
C PHE A 133 17.88 3.09 3.85
N THR A 134 17.67 2.23 2.87
CA THR A 134 16.90 2.56 1.65
C THR A 134 16.37 1.29 0.99
N GLU A 135 15.31 1.40 0.22
CA GLU A 135 14.69 0.29 -0.50
C GLU A 135 14.41 0.65 -1.96
N SER A 136 14.72 -0.29 -2.85
CA SER A 136 14.10 -0.38 -4.17
C SER A 136 12.72 -1.05 -4.05
N LEU A 137 11.95 -1.10 -5.15
CA LEU A 137 10.71 -1.90 -5.17
C LEU A 137 11.00 -3.39 -4.97
N LYS A 138 12.12 -3.88 -5.51
CA LYS A 138 12.60 -5.25 -5.30
C LYS A 138 12.83 -5.56 -3.82
N ASP A 139 13.43 -4.65 -3.07
CA ASP A 139 13.67 -4.81 -1.63
C ASP A 139 12.34 -4.80 -0.86
N THR A 140 11.42 -3.92 -1.21
CA THR A 140 10.06 -3.90 -0.65
C THR A 140 9.35 -5.22 -0.92
N ALA A 141 9.39 -5.73 -2.14
CA ALA A 141 8.80 -7.02 -2.51
C ALA A 141 9.43 -8.19 -1.74
N ALA A 142 10.73 -8.13 -1.49
CA ALA A 142 11.46 -9.18 -0.76
C ALA A 142 10.99 -9.37 0.70
N ARG A 143 10.32 -8.39 1.31
CA ARG A 143 9.69 -8.51 2.63
C ARG A 143 8.17 -8.68 2.57
N THR A 144 7.51 -8.02 1.64
CA THR A 144 6.05 -8.02 1.53
C THR A 144 5.50 -9.33 0.98
N ILE A 145 6.12 -9.89 -0.07
CA ILE A 145 5.65 -11.13 -0.70
C ILE A 145 5.80 -12.34 0.24
N PRO A 146 6.95 -12.59 0.87
CA PRO A 146 7.06 -13.69 1.84
C PRO A 146 6.10 -13.57 3.02
N TYR A 147 5.86 -12.35 3.52
CA TYR A 147 4.87 -12.13 4.57
C TYR A 147 3.46 -12.53 4.11
N TYR A 148 3.05 -12.10 2.93
CA TYR A 148 1.76 -12.49 2.33
C TYR A 148 1.65 -14.02 2.21
N GLN A 149 2.67 -14.68 1.66
CA GLN A 149 2.69 -16.13 1.47
C GLN A 149 2.58 -16.91 2.79
N GLN A 150 3.27 -16.44 3.83
CA GLN A 150 3.30 -17.13 5.13
C GLN A 150 2.07 -16.87 5.99
N LYS A 151 1.53 -15.65 5.95
CA LYS A 151 0.47 -15.20 6.87
C LYS A 151 -0.92 -15.15 6.25
N ILE A 152 -1.03 -14.85 4.98
CA ILE A 152 -2.30 -14.46 4.36
C ILE A 152 -2.76 -15.44 3.29
N GLU A 153 -1.87 -15.90 2.43
CA GLU A 153 -2.23 -16.66 1.24
C GLU A 153 -3.05 -17.92 1.57
N HIS A 154 -2.67 -18.65 2.63
CA HIS A 154 -3.40 -19.85 3.03
C HIS A 154 -4.85 -19.52 3.47
N LEU A 155 -5.08 -18.40 4.17
CA LEU A 155 -6.40 -17.97 4.59
C LEU A 155 -7.31 -17.72 3.39
N VAL A 156 -6.81 -17.03 2.38
CA VAL A 156 -7.55 -16.76 1.15
C VAL A 156 -7.83 -18.07 0.39
N LYS A 157 -6.86 -18.97 0.31
CA LYS A 157 -7.03 -20.30 -0.33
C LYS A 157 -8.03 -21.19 0.43
N GLU A 158 -8.15 -21.03 1.73
CA GLU A 158 -9.13 -21.72 2.59
C GLU A 158 -10.53 -21.08 2.57
N GLY A 159 -10.74 -20.05 1.77
CA GLY A 159 -12.06 -19.43 1.59
C GLY A 159 -12.36 -18.27 2.54
N LYS A 160 -11.36 -17.73 3.25
CA LYS A 160 -11.52 -16.55 4.11
C LYS A 160 -11.54 -15.27 3.30
N ASN A 161 -12.32 -14.31 3.76
CA ASN A 161 -12.34 -12.95 3.26
C ASN A 161 -11.27 -12.14 3.98
N VAL A 162 -10.30 -11.62 3.25
CA VAL A 162 -9.17 -10.89 3.83
C VAL A 162 -9.09 -9.47 3.28
N TRP A 163 -8.80 -8.53 4.16
CA TRP A 163 -8.59 -7.13 3.82
C TRP A 163 -7.17 -6.70 4.18
N ILE A 164 -6.48 -6.08 3.22
CA ILE A 164 -5.15 -5.49 3.42
C ILE A 164 -5.24 -4.00 3.17
N VAL A 165 -4.91 -3.20 4.17
CA VAL A 165 -4.80 -1.74 4.07
C VAL A 165 -3.33 -1.36 4.21
N ALA A 166 -2.73 -0.88 3.13
CA ALA A 166 -1.29 -0.64 3.08
C ALA A 166 -0.92 0.54 2.17
N HIS A 167 0.20 0.46 1.47
CA HIS A 167 0.83 1.59 0.78
C HIS A 167 1.02 1.31 -0.71
N GLY A 168 1.34 2.38 -1.47
CA GLY A 168 1.50 2.27 -2.91
C GLY A 168 2.50 1.20 -3.33
N ASN A 169 3.69 1.17 -2.75
CA ASN A 169 4.73 0.22 -3.18
C ASN A 169 4.58 -1.17 -2.56
N SER A 170 4.13 -1.31 -1.31
CA SER A 170 3.83 -2.63 -0.75
C SER A 170 2.68 -3.31 -1.50
N LEU A 171 1.63 -2.58 -1.86
CA LEU A 171 0.54 -3.12 -2.67
C LEU A 171 0.95 -3.40 -4.11
N ARG A 172 1.80 -2.58 -4.73
CA ARG A 172 2.38 -2.87 -6.06
C ARG A 172 3.16 -4.18 -6.04
N SER A 173 3.90 -4.45 -4.97
CA SER A 173 4.61 -5.73 -4.77
C SER A 173 3.65 -6.90 -4.70
N LEU A 174 2.54 -6.77 -3.96
CA LEU A 174 1.52 -7.82 -3.87
C LEU A 174 0.80 -8.05 -5.21
N VAL A 175 0.42 -6.98 -5.91
CA VAL A 175 -0.22 -7.08 -7.23
C VAL A 175 0.73 -7.71 -8.25
N MET A 176 2.02 -7.36 -8.21
CA MET A 176 3.04 -8.01 -9.03
C MET A 176 3.06 -9.53 -8.82
N TYR A 177 3.00 -9.97 -7.58
CA TYR A 177 2.94 -11.40 -7.23
C TYR A 177 1.62 -12.05 -7.66
N LEU A 178 0.49 -11.45 -7.31
CA LEU A 178 -0.84 -12.02 -7.58
C LEU A 178 -1.16 -12.12 -9.08
N ASP A 179 -0.72 -11.13 -9.85
CA ASP A 179 -0.98 -11.05 -11.30
C ASP A 179 0.18 -11.60 -12.14
N ASN A 180 1.26 -12.08 -11.49
CA ASN A 180 2.47 -12.55 -12.16
C ASN A 180 3.06 -11.54 -13.15
N LEU A 181 3.16 -10.27 -12.74
CA LEU A 181 3.67 -9.18 -13.58
C LEU A 181 5.20 -9.24 -13.73
N THR A 182 5.69 -8.83 -14.90
CA THR A 182 7.11 -8.62 -15.14
C THR A 182 7.59 -7.33 -14.45
N LYS A 183 8.92 -7.14 -14.38
CA LYS A 183 9.55 -5.91 -13.89
C LYS A 183 9.06 -4.68 -14.67
N GLU A 184 8.93 -4.81 -15.98
CA GLU A 184 8.48 -3.75 -16.89
C GLU A 184 7.02 -3.41 -16.64
N GLN A 185 6.16 -4.41 -16.48
CA GLN A 185 4.73 -4.21 -16.23
C GLN A 185 4.45 -3.53 -14.89
N VAL A 186 5.20 -3.88 -13.84
CA VAL A 186 5.00 -3.26 -12.51
C VAL A 186 5.38 -1.79 -12.47
N LEU A 187 6.27 -1.32 -13.36
CA LEU A 187 6.64 0.09 -13.44
C LEU A 187 5.45 1.00 -13.77
N GLU A 188 4.57 0.53 -14.64
CA GLU A 188 3.38 1.27 -15.09
C GLU A 188 2.19 1.12 -14.11
N LEU A 189 2.30 0.22 -13.14
CA LEU A 189 1.24 -0.03 -12.18
C LEU A 189 1.12 1.12 -11.18
N ASN A 190 -0.07 1.73 -11.13
CA ASN A 190 -0.42 2.71 -10.10
C ASN A 190 -1.59 2.19 -9.26
N ILE A 191 -1.47 2.30 -7.95
CA ILE A 191 -2.55 1.98 -7.00
C ILE A 191 -3.10 3.30 -6.45
N PRO A 192 -4.31 3.71 -6.83
CA PRO A 192 -4.90 4.96 -6.34
C PRO A 192 -5.21 4.89 -4.84
N THR A 193 -5.13 6.03 -4.15
CA THR A 193 -5.52 6.16 -2.75
C THR A 193 -7.03 5.92 -2.58
N GLY A 194 -7.43 5.29 -1.49
CA GLY A 194 -8.82 5.17 -1.09
C GLY A 194 -9.76 4.45 -2.08
N ASN A 195 -9.22 3.67 -3.00
CA ASN A 195 -10.03 2.89 -3.95
C ASN A 195 -9.78 1.38 -3.74
N PRO A 196 -10.77 0.66 -3.15
CA PRO A 196 -10.60 -0.77 -2.92
C PRO A 196 -10.42 -1.57 -4.22
N LEU A 197 -9.34 -2.34 -4.29
CA LEU A 197 -9.06 -3.30 -5.35
C LEU A 197 -9.46 -4.69 -4.87
N VAL A 198 -10.39 -5.30 -5.55
CA VAL A 198 -10.95 -6.61 -5.20
C VAL A 198 -10.36 -7.71 -6.08
N TYR A 199 -9.88 -8.77 -5.46
CA TYR A 199 -9.61 -10.05 -6.09
C TYR A 199 -10.64 -11.06 -5.59
N GLU A 200 -11.40 -11.66 -6.51
CA GLU A 200 -12.33 -12.74 -6.20
C GLU A 200 -11.67 -14.09 -6.41
N PHE A 201 -11.93 -15.00 -5.49
CA PHE A 201 -11.38 -16.34 -5.49
C PHE A 201 -12.47 -17.40 -5.56
N GLU A 202 -12.20 -18.44 -6.33
CA GLU A 202 -12.98 -19.67 -6.33
C GLU A 202 -12.03 -20.87 -6.32
N ASN A 203 -12.22 -21.77 -5.36
CA ASN A 203 -11.35 -22.94 -5.16
C ASN A 203 -9.84 -22.58 -5.08
N GLY A 204 -9.54 -21.47 -4.38
CA GLY A 204 -8.18 -20.98 -4.18
C GLY A 204 -7.52 -20.33 -5.41
N LYS A 205 -8.26 -20.07 -6.47
CA LYS A 205 -7.78 -19.42 -7.69
C LYS A 205 -8.45 -18.07 -7.90
N ILE A 206 -7.71 -17.10 -8.39
CA ILE A 206 -8.25 -15.79 -8.79
C ILE A 206 -9.10 -15.98 -10.04
N ILE A 207 -10.37 -15.53 -9.97
CA ILE A 207 -11.32 -15.58 -11.07
C ILE A 207 -11.68 -14.18 -11.60
N SER A 208 -11.49 -13.14 -10.80
CA SER A 208 -11.85 -11.76 -11.14
C SER A 208 -10.99 -10.76 -10.39
N LYS A 209 -10.79 -9.58 -10.99
CA LYS A 209 -10.10 -8.45 -10.39
C LYS A 209 -10.72 -7.15 -10.87
N TYR A 210 -11.07 -6.24 -9.95
CA TYR A 210 -11.64 -4.94 -10.27
C TYR A 210 -11.50 -3.93 -9.13
N TYR A 211 -11.58 -2.64 -9.47
CA TYR A 211 -11.72 -1.58 -8.48
C TYR A 211 -13.20 -1.29 -8.19
N LEU A 212 -13.52 -0.91 -6.95
CA LEU A 212 -14.90 -0.56 -6.57
C LEU A 212 -15.30 0.84 -7.07
N LYS A 213 -14.37 1.80 -7.12
CA LYS A 213 -14.59 3.10 -7.78
C LYS A 213 -14.26 2.96 -9.27
N LYS A 214 -15.17 3.44 -10.10
CA LYS A 214 -14.96 3.52 -11.56
C LYS A 214 -14.03 4.66 -11.94
#